data_2fad891e2fdaf4fdb800d8ea509d2ce8
#
_entry.id   2fad891e2fdaf4fdb800d8ea509d2ce8
#
_cell.length_a   1.000
_cell.length_b   1.000
_cell.length_c   1.000
_cell.angle_alpha   90.00
_cell.angle_beta   90.00
_cell.angle_gamma   90.00
#
_symmetry.space_group_name_H-M   'P 1'
#
loop_
_entity.id
_entity.type
_entity.pdbx_description
1 polymer ?
#
loop_
_entity_poly.entity_id
_entity_poly.type
_entity_poly.pdbx_seq_one_letter_code
_entity_poly.pdbx_strand_id
1 'polypeptide(L)'
;MIKKYSFRKIAITTLLLLLSFLLYNYPKEINTNINDMNKKEINVIRDVNGYLSLIKIDYKSDNIDDKISLIIEDMKNNGLLPKDTSINGFALDNGLLKIDFNKDFLNMKDEDKTIEALVYSLTDLKEINKIMIYIDGNRLSELPISKKKLDLYLDRSYGINKIYDIKSINDISMVMLYFYNKDNNLVPISYFYNDNNDKLSIIFKELKSNTFIANDLTSYLNNEVELMNYELYEDRIVLEFSDKLLNMYIDGSLVEEVKYTIGYSICDTFNVNKVEFAINTKKIDELILAN
;
A
#
# COMPACT_ATOMS: atom_id res chain seq x y z
N MET A 1 29.80 -70.08 -15.92
CA MET A 1 29.14 -69.49 -14.74
C MET A 1 29.55 -68.06 -14.39
N ILE A 2 30.72 -67.61 -14.79
CA ILE A 2 31.28 -66.29 -14.41
C ILE A 2 30.58 -65.10 -15.09
N LYS A 3 30.09 -65.23 -16.35
CA LYS A 3 29.42 -64.16 -17.10
C LYS A 3 28.04 -63.70 -16.48
N LYS A 4 27.34 -64.61 -15.83
CA LYS A 4 25.99 -64.34 -15.28
C LYS A 4 26.04 -63.52 -13.98
N TYR A 5 27.15 -63.63 -13.21
CA TYR A 5 27.39 -62.88 -11.97
C TYR A 5 27.79 -61.43 -12.22
N SER A 6 28.55 -61.19 -13.30
CA SER A 6 28.94 -59.82 -13.72
C SER A 6 27.73 -59.01 -14.18
N PHE A 7 26.83 -59.59 -14.96
CA PHE A 7 25.62 -58.91 -15.45
C PHE A 7 24.68 -58.51 -14.34
N ARG A 8 24.51 -59.32 -13.30
CA ARG A 8 23.69 -58.99 -12.14
C ARG A 8 24.26 -57.83 -11.32
N LYS A 9 25.60 -57.78 -11.16
CA LYS A 9 26.27 -56.66 -10.43
C LYS A 9 26.12 -55.35 -11.20
N ILE A 10 26.30 -55.36 -12.50
CA ILE A 10 26.13 -54.18 -13.38
C ILE A 10 24.66 -53.69 -13.33
N ALA A 11 23.69 -54.59 -13.40
CA ALA A 11 22.28 -54.24 -13.33
C ALA A 11 21.88 -53.64 -12.00
N ILE A 12 22.46 -54.14 -10.86
CA ILE A 12 22.21 -53.57 -9.53
C ILE A 12 22.85 -52.20 -9.36
N THR A 13 24.06 -51.99 -9.87
CA THR A 13 24.72 -50.66 -9.79
C THR A 13 24.05 -49.62 -10.67
N THR A 14 23.57 -49.99 -11.88
CA THR A 14 22.80 -49.09 -12.72
C THR A 14 21.43 -48.74 -12.10
N LEU A 15 20.76 -49.71 -11.46
CA LEU A 15 19.49 -49.47 -10.78
C LEU A 15 19.68 -48.50 -9.56
N LEU A 16 20.78 -48.69 -8.79
CA LEU A 16 21.11 -47.81 -7.67
C LEU A 16 21.44 -46.37 -8.13
N LEU A 17 22.20 -46.24 -9.24
CA LEU A 17 22.47 -44.94 -9.86
C LEU A 17 21.20 -44.25 -10.39
N LEU A 18 20.29 -44.99 -11.01
CA LEU A 18 18.98 -44.47 -11.45
C LEU A 18 18.13 -44.04 -10.25
N LEU A 19 18.13 -44.82 -9.18
CA LEU A 19 17.41 -44.49 -7.95
C LEU A 19 17.99 -43.23 -7.27
N SER A 20 19.33 -43.10 -7.19
CA SER A 20 19.97 -41.91 -6.66
C SER A 20 19.72 -40.66 -7.53
N PHE A 21 19.67 -40.83 -8.86
CA PHE A 21 19.30 -39.73 -9.78
C PHE A 21 17.84 -39.30 -9.63
N LEU A 22 16.93 -40.27 -9.45
CA LEU A 22 15.52 -39.98 -9.16
C LEU A 22 15.36 -39.29 -7.80
N LEU A 23 16.10 -39.72 -6.77
CA LEU A 23 16.06 -39.07 -5.45
C LEU A 23 16.69 -37.67 -5.47
N TYR A 24 17.71 -37.44 -6.29
CA TYR A 24 18.35 -36.13 -6.44
C TYR A 24 17.45 -35.16 -7.18
N ASN A 25 16.73 -35.62 -8.23
CA ASN A 25 15.78 -34.81 -9.00
C ASN A 25 14.35 -34.89 -8.47
N TYR A 26 14.12 -35.62 -7.36
CA TYR A 26 12.82 -35.53 -6.70
C TYR A 26 12.62 -34.07 -6.30
N PRO A 27 11.54 -33.41 -6.71
CA PRO A 27 11.29 -32.05 -6.29
C PRO A 27 11.36 -32.06 -4.77
N LYS A 28 12.37 -31.40 -4.19
CA LYS A 28 12.36 -31.11 -2.77
C LYS A 28 11.03 -30.42 -2.57
N GLU A 29 10.17 -30.99 -1.70
CA GLU A 29 8.95 -30.33 -1.33
C GLU A 29 9.30 -28.87 -1.09
N ILE A 30 8.80 -28.00 -1.95
CA ILE A 30 8.74 -26.59 -1.62
C ILE A 30 7.90 -26.63 -0.35
N ASN A 31 8.55 -26.42 0.81
CA ASN A 31 7.83 -26.03 2.01
C ASN A 31 7.13 -24.71 1.65
N THR A 32 6.03 -24.82 0.95
CA THR A 32 4.99 -23.82 1.00
C THR A 32 4.56 -23.88 2.47
N ASN A 33 5.08 -22.93 3.23
CA ASN A 33 4.62 -22.73 4.59
C ASN A 33 3.10 -22.59 4.50
N ILE A 34 2.38 -23.68 4.83
CA ILE A 34 0.91 -23.69 4.96
C ILE A 34 0.46 -22.65 6.01
N ASN A 35 1.42 -22.10 6.77
CA ASN A 35 1.21 -20.96 7.68
C ASN A 35 0.93 -19.63 6.96
N ASP A 36 1.25 -19.46 5.68
CA ASP A 36 0.97 -18.22 4.97
C ASP A 36 -0.50 -18.06 4.54
N MET A 37 -1.28 -19.13 4.51
CA MET A 37 -2.69 -19.06 4.09
C MET A 37 -3.64 -18.41 5.11
N ASN A 38 -3.18 -18.06 6.33
CA ASN A 38 -3.99 -17.42 7.38
C ASN A 38 -3.30 -16.19 7.99
N LYS A 39 -2.33 -15.61 7.30
CA LYS A 39 -1.64 -14.43 7.79
C LYS A 39 -2.56 -13.22 7.62
N LYS A 40 -2.98 -12.63 8.73
CA LYS A 40 -3.78 -11.41 8.73
C LYS A 40 -2.84 -10.23 8.80
N GLU A 41 -2.94 -9.33 7.82
CA GLU A 41 -2.08 -8.15 7.70
C GLU A 41 -2.91 -6.88 7.70
N ILE A 42 -2.35 -5.82 8.31
CA ILE A 42 -2.83 -4.45 8.17
C ILE A 42 -1.72 -3.58 7.61
N ASN A 43 -2.10 -2.53 6.89
CA ASN A 43 -1.15 -1.55 6.42
C ASN A 43 -0.90 -0.50 7.49
N VAL A 44 0.35 -0.13 7.68
CA VAL A 44 0.80 0.99 8.52
C VAL A 44 1.73 1.87 7.73
N ILE A 45 1.85 3.12 8.14
CA ILE A 45 2.77 4.06 7.52
C ILE A 45 4.05 4.15 8.35
N ARG A 46 5.20 3.99 7.68
CA ARG A 46 6.53 4.20 8.28
C ARG A 46 7.35 5.18 7.44
N ASP A 47 8.22 5.93 8.08
CA ASP A 47 9.22 6.74 7.36
C ASP A 47 10.37 5.84 6.88
N VAL A 48 10.47 5.65 5.57
CA VAL A 48 11.53 4.87 4.93
C VAL A 48 12.29 5.77 3.98
N ASN A 49 13.54 6.07 4.33
CA ASN A 49 14.42 6.94 3.54
C ASN A 49 13.82 8.32 3.20
N GLY A 50 13.05 8.88 4.13
CA GLY A 50 12.45 10.20 3.99
C GLY A 50 11.03 10.21 3.43
N TYR A 51 10.53 9.09 2.91
CA TYR A 51 9.15 8.92 2.44
C TYR A 51 8.31 8.13 3.44
N LEU A 52 7.12 8.63 3.72
CA LEU A 52 6.08 7.86 4.41
C LEU A 52 5.59 6.75 3.47
N SER A 53 5.92 5.52 3.81
CA SER A 53 5.70 4.34 2.98
C SER A 53 4.72 3.37 3.63
N LEU A 54 3.94 2.69 2.82
CA LEU A 54 2.98 1.68 3.25
C LEU A 54 3.71 0.37 3.54
N ILE A 55 3.59 -0.11 4.76
CA ILE A 55 4.21 -1.35 5.24
C ILE A 55 3.13 -2.27 5.78
N LYS A 56 3.15 -3.54 5.37
CA LYS A 56 2.26 -4.57 5.93
C LYS A 56 2.83 -5.12 7.22
N ILE A 57 2.00 -5.19 8.24
CA ILE A 57 2.33 -5.82 9.52
C ILE A 57 1.30 -6.87 9.91
N ASP A 58 1.77 -7.95 10.52
CA ASP A 58 0.91 -9.03 10.98
C ASP A 58 0.11 -8.63 12.21
N TYR A 59 -1.16 -9.02 12.26
CA TYR A 59 -1.96 -8.90 13.48
C TYR A 59 -2.61 -10.23 13.86
N LYS A 60 -2.93 -10.37 15.13
CA LYS A 60 -3.46 -11.63 15.70
C LYS A 60 -4.93 -11.54 16.11
N SER A 61 -5.39 -10.36 16.46
CA SER A 61 -6.74 -10.12 16.99
C SER A 61 -7.56 -9.30 16.00
N ASP A 62 -8.77 -9.73 15.70
CA ASP A 62 -9.71 -8.98 14.85
C ASP A 62 -10.38 -7.81 15.60
N ASN A 63 -10.15 -7.70 16.91
CA ASN A 63 -10.67 -6.59 17.69
C ASN A 63 -10.05 -5.28 17.21
N ILE A 64 -10.88 -4.27 16.96
CA ILE A 64 -10.45 -2.95 16.51
C ILE A 64 -9.53 -2.25 17.53
N ASP A 65 -9.77 -2.46 18.81
CA ASP A 65 -8.98 -1.87 19.90
C ASP A 65 -7.53 -2.37 19.86
N ASP A 66 -7.35 -3.68 19.59
CA ASP A 66 -6.04 -4.29 19.46
C ASP A 66 -5.31 -3.79 18.19
N LYS A 67 -6.03 -3.60 17.08
CA LYS A 67 -5.46 -3.05 15.84
C LYS A 67 -5.02 -1.60 16.01
N ILE A 68 -5.85 -0.76 16.66
CA ILE A 68 -5.49 0.63 16.97
C ILE A 68 -4.24 0.66 17.86
N SER A 69 -4.21 -0.16 18.90
CA SER A 69 -3.07 -0.24 19.82
C SER A 69 -1.79 -0.70 19.11
N LEU A 70 -1.91 -1.67 18.21
CA LEU A 70 -0.80 -2.18 17.38
C LEU A 70 -0.23 -1.09 16.48
N ILE A 71 -1.09 -0.32 15.80
CA ILE A 71 -0.69 0.80 14.93
C ILE A 71 0.09 1.85 15.75
N ILE A 72 -0.44 2.26 16.91
CA ILE A 72 0.21 3.27 17.75
C ILE A 72 1.56 2.76 18.27
N GLU A 73 1.64 1.50 18.69
CA GLU A 73 2.90 0.91 19.14
C GLU A 73 3.91 0.79 17.99
N ASP A 74 3.47 0.45 16.79
CA ASP A 74 4.32 0.46 15.59
C ASP A 74 4.88 1.85 15.30
N MET A 75 4.06 2.89 15.36
CA MET A 75 4.50 4.29 15.16
C MET A 75 5.52 4.73 16.20
N LYS A 76 5.38 4.30 17.47
CA LYS A 76 6.37 4.56 18.54
C LYS A 76 7.68 3.87 18.26
N ASN A 77 7.63 2.60 17.87
CA ASN A 77 8.81 1.78 17.60
C ASN A 77 9.61 2.29 16.40
N ASN A 78 8.93 2.90 15.42
CA ASN A 78 9.54 3.48 14.22
C ASN A 78 9.85 4.99 14.36
N GLY A 79 9.61 5.59 15.53
CA GLY A 79 10.00 6.94 15.84
C GLY A 79 9.12 8.03 15.23
N LEU A 80 7.96 7.67 14.65
CA LEU A 80 6.93 8.62 14.20
C LEU A 80 6.16 9.22 15.37
N LEU A 81 6.04 8.48 16.49
CA LEU A 81 5.52 8.98 17.75
C LEU A 81 6.61 8.96 18.81
N PRO A 82 6.56 9.89 19.78
CA PRO A 82 7.41 9.82 20.97
C PRO A 82 7.21 8.51 21.74
N LYS A 83 8.28 7.93 22.26
CA LYS A 83 8.23 6.63 22.95
C LYS A 83 7.30 6.62 24.17
N ASP A 84 7.22 7.75 24.87
CA ASP A 84 6.41 7.91 26.08
C ASP A 84 4.95 8.25 25.79
N THR A 85 4.56 8.34 24.50
CA THR A 85 3.17 8.52 24.10
C THR A 85 2.34 7.33 24.56
N SER A 86 1.22 7.60 25.20
CA SER A 86 0.23 6.61 25.60
C SER A 86 -1.19 7.06 25.24
N ILE A 87 -2.06 6.09 24.97
CA ILE A 87 -3.48 6.32 24.77
C ILE A 87 -4.15 6.39 26.14
N ASN A 88 -4.79 7.53 26.45
CA ASN A 88 -5.64 7.68 27.64
C ASN A 88 -7.00 7.01 27.44
N GLY A 89 -7.49 7.01 26.19
CA GLY A 89 -8.73 6.37 25.79
C GLY A 89 -9.10 6.68 24.34
N PHE A 90 -10.04 5.94 23.81
CA PHE A 90 -10.62 6.25 22.50
C PHE A 90 -12.08 5.78 22.41
N ALA A 91 -12.80 6.32 21.44
CA ALA A 91 -14.16 5.92 21.12
C ALA A 91 -14.34 5.96 19.59
N LEU A 92 -14.94 4.89 19.04
CA LEU A 92 -15.29 4.78 17.64
C LEU A 92 -16.81 4.85 17.48
N ASP A 93 -17.29 5.81 16.70
CA ASP A 93 -18.71 5.99 16.44
C ASP A 93 -18.92 6.41 14.98
N ASN A 94 -19.68 5.61 14.21
CA ASN A 94 -20.02 5.88 12.82
C ASN A 94 -18.80 6.26 11.93
N GLY A 95 -17.68 5.51 12.08
CA GLY A 95 -16.44 5.75 11.32
C GLY A 95 -15.61 6.92 11.83
N LEU A 96 -16.01 7.62 12.88
CA LEU A 96 -15.21 8.64 13.55
C LEU A 96 -14.50 8.05 14.78
N LEU A 97 -13.18 7.95 14.70
CA LEU A 97 -12.33 7.61 15.84
C LEU A 97 -11.96 8.89 16.61
N LYS A 98 -12.42 9.00 17.87
CA LYS A 98 -11.90 9.98 18.82
C LYS A 98 -10.83 9.31 19.65
N ILE A 99 -9.60 9.79 19.60
CA ILE A 99 -8.46 9.21 20.33
C ILE A 99 -7.82 10.27 21.21
N ASP A 100 -7.63 9.95 22.48
CA ASP A 100 -7.03 10.83 23.48
C ASP A 100 -5.64 10.28 23.88
N PHE A 101 -4.62 11.08 23.65
CA PHE A 101 -3.25 10.79 24.03
C PHE A 101 -2.85 11.58 25.27
N ASN A 102 -1.84 11.09 25.98
CA ASN A 102 -1.15 11.89 26.98
C ASN A 102 -0.36 13.04 26.32
N LYS A 103 0.07 14.01 27.12
CA LYS A 103 0.81 15.19 26.65
C LYS A 103 2.14 14.88 25.97
N ASP A 104 2.72 13.69 26.19
CA ASP A 104 3.98 13.30 25.54
C ASP A 104 3.84 13.19 24.03
N PHE A 105 2.63 13.00 23.52
CA PHE A 105 2.32 13.09 22.07
C PHE A 105 2.81 14.41 21.47
N LEU A 106 2.76 15.52 22.20
CA LEU A 106 3.17 16.85 21.72
C LEU A 106 4.69 16.97 21.48
N ASN A 107 5.48 16.01 21.96
CA ASN A 107 6.93 15.98 21.77
C ASN A 107 7.35 15.33 20.45
N MET A 108 6.43 15.25 19.48
CA MET A 108 6.72 14.70 18.14
C MET A 108 7.81 15.50 17.44
N LYS A 109 8.70 14.81 16.72
CA LYS A 109 9.87 15.43 16.05
C LYS A 109 9.49 16.12 14.75
N ASP A 110 8.58 15.52 14.00
CA ASP A 110 8.07 16.01 12.74
C ASP A 110 6.54 15.95 12.79
N GLU A 111 5.94 17.13 12.99
CA GLU A 111 4.50 17.24 13.19
C GLU A 111 3.69 16.78 11.99
N ASP A 112 4.09 17.22 10.79
CA ASP A 112 3.35 16.90 9.58
C ASP A 112 3.44 15.39 9.28
N LYS A 113 4.63 14.79 9.31
CA LYS A 113 4.80 13.35 9.11
C LYS A 113 4.07 12.52 10.17
N THR A 114 4.09 12.95 11.44
CA THR A 114 3.37 12.26 12.51
C THR A 114 1.87 12.23 12.26
N ILE A 115 1.27 13.37 11.92
CA ILE A 115 -0.17 13.46 11.65
C ILE A 115 -0.54 12.73 10.36
N GLU A 116 0.24 12.88 9.29
CA GLU A 116 0.04 12.16 8.04
C GLU A 116 0.04 10.64 8.27
N ALA A 117 1.07 10.12 8.95
CA ALA A 117 1.18 8.70 9.25
C ALA A 117 0.05 8.20 10.15
N LEU A 118 -0.33 8.96 11.16
CA LEU A 118 -1.42 8.61 12.07
C LEU A 118 -2.77 8.52 11.33
N VAL A 119 -3.08 9.54 10.51
CA VAL A 119 -4.30 9.57 9.71
C VAL A 119 -4.35 8.38 8.76
N TYR A 120 -3.30 8.19 7.97
CA TYR A 120 -3.29 7.15 6.94
C TYR A 120 -3.25 5.73 7.50
N SER A 121 -2.53 5.50 8.60
CA SER A 121 -2.51 4.18 9.25
C SER A 121 -3.85 3.83 9.90
N LEU A 122 -4.49 4.78 10.58
CA LEU A 122 -5.77 4.51 11.25
C LEU A 122 -6.94 4.43 10.27
N THR A 123 -6.94 5.25 9.22
CA THR A 123 -8.00 5.21 8.18
C THR A 123 -7.80 4.11 7.14
N ASP A 124 -6.75 3.30 7.27
CA ASP A 124 -6.63 2.05 6.50
C ASP A 124 -7.50 0.93 7.12
N LEU A 125 -7.88 1.08 8.39
CA LEU A 125 -8.87 0.21 9.01
C LEU A 125 -10.28 0.61 8.51
N LYS A 126 -10.98 -0.33 7.86
CA LYS A 126 -12.29 -0.09 7.23
C LYS A 126 -13.36 0.51 8.15
N GLU A 127 -13.21 0.28 9.45
CA GLU A 127 -14.10 0.81 10.47
C GLU A 127 -13.89 2.31 10.73
N ILE A 128 -12.75 2.91 10.25
CA ILE A 128 -12.34 4.28 10.55
C ILE A 128 -12.23 5.11 9.28
N ASN A 129 -13.12 6.09 9.13
CA ASN A 129 -13.09 7.01 7.98
C ASN A 129 -12.36 8.31 8.30
N LYS A 130 -12.38 8.73 9.58
CA LYS A 130 -11.79 9.99 10.06
C LYS A 130 -11.44 9.90 11.53
N ILE A 131 -10.50 10.74 11.95
CA ILE A 131 -10.02 10.78 13.33
C ILE A 131 -10.19 12.16 13.94
N MET A 132 -10.33 12.22 15.24
CA MET A 132 -10.26 13.44 16.06
C MET A 132 -9.30 13.20 17.21
N ILE A 133 -8.28 14.05 17.34
CA ILE A 133 -7.20 13.88 18.28
C ILE A 133 -7.44 14.76 19.51
N TYR A 134 -7.29 14.18 20.68
CA TYR A 134 -7.31 14.86 21.99
C TYR A 134 -5.98 14.65 22.69
N ILE A 135 -5.63 15.58 23.56
CA ILE A 135 -4.47 15.55 24.45
C ILE A 135 -4.97 15.84 25.86
N ASP A 136 -4.88 14.86 26.76
CA ASP A 136 -5.39 14.92 28.12
C ASP A 136 -6.82 15.53 28.18
N GLY A 137 -7.71 15.00 27.33
CA GLY A 137 -9.12 15.39 27.23
C GLY A 137 -9.40 16.68 26.44
N ASN A 138 -8.37 17.39 25.96
CA ASN A 138 -8.53 18.63 25.20
C ASN A 138 -8.28 18.38 23.72
N ARG A 139 -9.19 18.82 22.84
CA ARG A 139 -9.01 18.65 21.39
C ARG A 139 -7.73 19.33 20.89
N LEU A 140 -6.92 18.61 20.13
CA LEU A 140 -5.77 19.16 19.42
C LEU A 140 -6.27 19.99 18.23
N SER A 141 -6.32 21.30 18.38
CA SER A 141 -6.82 22.26 17.37
C SER A 141 -5.72 22.92 16.55
N GLU A 142 -4.46 22.76 16.96
CA GLU A 142 -3.29 23.27 16.25
C GLU A 142 -2.07 22.42 16.60
N LEU A 143 -1.13 22.34 15.67
CA LEU A 143 0.15 21.67 15.87
C LEU A 143 1.01 22.42 16.89
N PRO A 144 1.76 21.71 17.77
CA PRO A 144 2.44 22.35 18.89
C PRO A 144 3.59 23.28 18.46
N ILE A 145 4.31 22.98 17.38
CA ILE A 145 5.48 23.74 16.92
C ILE A 145 5.07 24.77 15.86
N SER A 146 4.53 24.32 14.74
CA SER A 146 4.18 25.17 13.57
C SER A 146 2.97 26.08 13.80
N LYS A 147 2.13 25.79 14.80
CA LYS A 147 0.86 26.47 15.06
C LYS A 147 -0.15 26.36 13.89
N LYS A 148 0.10 25.44 12.99
CA LYS A 148 -0.83 25.12 11.90
C LYS A 148 -2.15 24.66 12.48
N LYS A 149 -3.24 25.27 12.05
CA LYS A 149 -4.58 24.88 12.50
C LYS A 149 -4.95 23.52 11.92
N LEU A 150 -5.57 22.70 12.76
CA LEU A 150 -6.12 21.41 12.36
C LEU A 150 -7.64 21.52 12.23
N ASP A 151 -8.18 20.88 11.23
CA ASP A 151 -9.62 20.73 11.04
C ASP A 151 -10.27 20.00 12.22
N LEU A 152 -11.59 20.05 12.30
CA LEU A 152 -12.32 19.39 13.39
C LEU A 152 -12.05 17.88 13.41
N TYR A 153 -11.99 17.25 12.24
CA TYR A 153 -11.57 15.88 12.05
C TYR A 153 -10.58 15.81 10.88
N LEU A 154 -9.74 14.81 10.94
CA LEU A 154 -8.72 14.54 9.94
C LEU A 154 -9.09 13.24 9.23
N ASP A 155 -9.04 13.26 7.92
CA ASP A 155 -9.22 12.11 7.04
C ASP A 155 -8.14 12.12 5.96
N ARG A 156 -8.22 11.24 4.98
CA ARG A 156 -7.21 11.16 3.91
C ARG A 156 -7.06 12.44 3.09
N SER A 157 -8.01 13.37 3.14
CA SER A 157 -7.87 14.70 2.51
C SER A 157 -6.81 15.58 3.17
N TYR A 158 -6.38 15.25 4.41
CA TYR A 158 -5.21 15.88 5.04
C TYR A 158 -3.95 15.73 4.19
N GLY A 159 -3.87 14.65 3.41
CA GLY A 159 -2.77 14.32 2.51
C GLY A 159 -1.58 13.67 3.20
N ILE A 160 -0.75 13.01 2.39
CA ILE A 160 0.50 12.32 2.78
C ILE A 160 1.57 12.56 1.72
N ASN A 161 2.84 12.74 2.14
CA ASN A 161 3.95 13.03 1.21
C ASN A 161 3.55 14.11 0.19
N LYS A 162 3.02 15.21 0.65
CA LYS A 162 2.31 16.21 -0.16
C LYS A 162 3.19 16.86 -1.21
N ILE A 163 2.73 16.89 -2.45
CA ILE A 163 3.32 17.62 -3.56
C ILE A 163 2.32 18.66 -4.07
N TYR A 164 2.78 19.90 -4.20
CA TYR A 164 1.97 21.03 -4.62
C TYR A 164 2.44 21.52 -5.99
N ASP A 165 1.68 21.22 -7.06
CA ASP A 165 1.82 21.83 -8.40
C ASP A 165 0.69 22.83 -8.59
N ILE A 166 0.60 23.81 -7.69
CA ILE A 166 -0.45 24.83 -7.66
C ILE A 166 0.10 26.20 -8.05
N LYS A 167 -0.62 26.87 -8.93
CA LYS A 167 -0.31 28.24 -9.39
C LYS A 167 -1.30 29.28 -8.83
N SER A 168 -2.40 28.82 -8.26
CA SER A 168 -3.48 29.62 -7.70
C SER A 168 -4.05 28.95 -6.45
N ILE A 169 -4.58 29.74 -5.53
CA ILE A 169 -5.32 29.25 -4.37
C ILE A 169 -6.76 28.82 -4.70
N ASN A 170 -7.22 29.09 -5.93
CA ASN A 170 -8.53 28.70 -6.41
C ASN A 170 -8.46 27.40 -7.18
N ASP A 171 -9.55 26.65 -7.19
CA ASP A 171 -9.73 25.43 -7.99
C ASP A 171 -8.61 24.39 -7.75
N ILE A 172 -8.25 24.19 -6.47
CA ILE A 172 -7.29 23.17 -6.09
C ILE A 172 -8.00 21.82 -6.03
N SER A 173 -7.48 20.86 -6.78
CA SER A 173 -7.87 19.46 -6.77
C SER A 173 -6.74 18.59 -6.24
N MET A 174 -7.05 17.37 -5.80
CA MET A 174 -6.10 16.40 -5.33
C MET A 174 -6.37 15.03 -5.98
N VAL A 175 -5.29 14.34 -6.32
CA VAL A 175 -5.29 12.90 -6.64
C VAL A 175 -4.27 12.19 -5.76
N MET A 176 -4.53 10.92 -5.50
CA MET A 176 -3.55 10.04 -4.87
C MET A 176 -2.73 9.36 -5.95
N LEU A 177 -1.41 9.35 -5.76
CA LEU A 177 -0.45 8.64 -6.59
C LEU A 177 0.31 7.65 -5.74
N TYR A 178 0.53 6.47 -6.25
CA TYR A 178 1.32 5.45 -5.57
C TYR A 178 2.52 5.07 -6.42
N PHE A 179 3.68 5.08 -5.81
CA PHE A 179 4.96 4.72 -6.42
C PHE A 179 5.69 3.70 -5.55
N TYR A 180 6.65 3.02 -6.11
CA TYR A 180 7.61 2.24 -5.35
C TYR A 180 8.89 3.03 -5.13
N ASN A 181 9.45 2.97 -3.92
CA ASN A 181 10.78 3.46 -3.62
C ASN A 181 11.85 2.40 -3.91
N LYS A 182 13.14 2.73 -3.70
CA LYS A 182 14.27 1.81 -3.92
C LYS A 182 14.22 0.54 -3.07
N ASP A 183 13.55 0.57 -1.93
CA ASP A 183 13.40 -0.56 -1.03
C ASP A 183 12.16 -1.40 -1.36
N ASN A 184 11.54 -1.15 -2.51
CA ASN A 184 10.32 -1.80 -2.99
C ASN A 184 9.12 -1.65 -2.04
N ASN A 185 9.03 -0.51 -1.34
CA ASN A 185 7.86 -0.15 -0.55
C ASN A 185 6.96 0.80 -1.33
N LEU A 186 5.67 0.62 -1.19
CA LEU A 186 4.67 1.45 -1.83
C LEU A 186 4.55 2.80 -1.08
N VAL A 187 4.73 3.89 -1.81
CA VAL A 187 4.74 5.28 -1.32
C VAL A 187 3.51 6.01 -1.80
N PRO A 188 2.55 6.32 -0.92
CA PRO A 188 1.41 7.19 -1.24
C PRO A 188 1.85 8.64 -1.34
N ILE A 189 1.36 9.37 -2.34
CA ILE A 189 1.60 10.80 -2.56
C ILE A 189 0.29 11.50 -2.82
N SER A 190 -0.02 12.51 -2.03
CA SER A 190 -1.12 13.45 -2.29
C SER A 190 -0.62 14.54 -3.22
N TYR A 191 -1.07 14.50 -4.47
CA TYR A 191 -0.67 15.45 -5.50
C TYR A 191 -1.76 16.51 -5.68
N PHE A 192 -1.45 17.75 -5.31
CA PHE A 192 -2.33 18.92 -5.39
C PHE A 192 -2.02 19.72 -6.66
N TYR A 193 -3.06 20.05 -7.43
CA TYR A 193 -2.92 20.75 -8.71
C TYR A 193 -4.09 21.70 -8.98
N ASN A 194 -3.85 22.69 -9.88
CA ASN A 194 -4.91 23.56 -10.39
C ASN A 194 -5.25 23.13 -11.81
N ASP A 195 -6.23 22.28 -11.95
CA ASP A 195 -6.70 21.88 -13.26
C ASP A 195 -8.15 21.41 -13.20
N ASN A 196 -8.90 21.71 -14.26
CA ASN A 196 -10.23 21.18 -14.49
C ASN A 196 -10.19 19.86 -15.31
N ASN A 197 -9.01 19.29 -15.53
CA ASN A 197 -8.85 18.03 -16.25
C ASN A 197 -9.43 16.86 -15.46
N ASP A 198 -9.79 15.83 -16.19
CA ASP A 198 -10.17 14.57 -15.59
C ASP A 198 -9.07 14.00 -14.69
N LYS A 199 -9.44 13.60 -13.48
CA LYS A 199 -8.51 13.06 -12.47
C LYS A 199 -7.68 11.87 -13.00
N LEU A 200 -8.28 11.01 -13.83
CA LEU A 200 -7.57 9.90 -14.45
C LEU A 200 -6.45 10.37 -15.36
N SER A 201 -6.72 11.40 -16.16
CA SER A 201 -5.69 11.99 -17.03
C SER A 201 -4.49 12.49 -16.22
N ILE A 202 -4.72 13.12 -15.07
CA ILE A 202 -3.65 13.58 -14.17
C ILE A 202 -2.91 12.38 -13.56
N ILE A 203 -3.63 11.38 -13.05
CA ILE A 203 -3.01 10.17 -12.48
C ILE A 203 -2.07 9.52 -13.50
N PHE A 204 -2.56 9.21 -14.70
CA PHE A 204 -1.74 8.53 -15.71
C PHE A 204 -0.61 9.39 -16.25
N LYS A 205 -0.78 10.71 -16.33
CA LYS A 205 0.29 11.65 -16.68
C LYS A 205 1.41 11.61 -15.62
N GLU A 206 1.05 11.74 -14.36
CA GLU A 206 2.04 11.83 -13.27
C GLU A 206 2.70 10.47 -12.96
N LEU A 207 1.99 9.34 -13.07
CA LEU A 207 2.57 8.00 -12.94
C LEU A 207 3.64 7.72 -13.99
N LYS A 208 3.60 8.37 -15.14
CA LYS A 208 4.61 8.28 -16.21
C LYS A 208 5.67 9.39 -16.13
N SER A 209 5.56 10.30 -15.18
CA SER A 209 6.42 11.47 -15.10
C SER A 209 7.85 11.13 -14.65
N ASN A 210 8.84 11.61 -15.38
CA ASN A 210 10.24 11.49 -15.02
C ASN A 210 10.61 12.27 -13.74
N THR A 211 9.77 13.18 -13.28
CA THR A 211 9.97 13.96 -12.04
C THR A 211 10.06 13.05 -10.83
N PHE A 212 9.22 12.03 -10.76
CA PHE A 212 9.22 11.07 -9.67
C PHE A 212 10.42 10.11 -9.76
N ILE A 213 10.79 9.69 -10.97
CA ILE A 213 11.96 8.84 -11.19
C ILE A 213 13.24 9.54 -10.72
N ALA A 214 13.38 10.84 -10.94
CA ALA A 214 14.51 11.63 -10.47
C ALA A 214 14.61 11.69 -8.92
N ASN A 215 13.51 11.40 -8.23
CA ASN A 215 13.42 11.31 -6.76
C ASN A 215 13.37 9.87 -6.25
N ASP A 216 13.85 8.90 -7.04
CA ASP A 216 13.92 7.48 -6.69
C ASP A 216 12.54 6.81 -6.47
N LEU A 217 11.51 7.32 -7.12
CA LEU A 217 10.16 6.77 -7.12
C LEU A 217 9.79 6.27 -8.52
N THR A 218 9.26 5.07 -8.62
CA THR A 218 8.86 4.48 -9.90
C THR A 218 7.46 3.88 -9.84
N SER A 219 6.69 4.07 -10.91
CA SER A 219 5.39 3.40 -11.08
C SER A 219 5.50 2.08 -11.81
N TYR A 220 6.64 1.78 -12.42
CA TYR A 220 6.85 0.69 -13.37
C TYR A 220 5.93 0.74 -14.60
N LEU A 221 5.07 1.75 -14.73
CA LEU A 221 4.15 1.90 -15.85
C LEU A 221 4.90 2.34 -17.11
N ASN A 222 4.80 1.56 -18.18
CA ASN A 222 5.41 1.90 -19.45
C ASN A 222 4.73 3.14 -20.06
N ASN A 223 5.54 4.08 -20.57
CA ASN A 223 5.07 5.31 -21.20
C ASN A 223 4.18 5.08 -22.44
N GLU A 224 4.32 3.94 -23.12
CA GLU A 224 3.52 3.57 -24.30
C GLU A 224 2.09 3.09 -23.96
N VAL A 225 1.84 2.76 -22.69
CA VAL A 225 0.50 2.33 -22.25
C VAL A 225 -0.44 3.52 -22.23
N GLU A 226 -1.56 3.44 -22.91
CA GLU A 226 -2.59 4.49 -22.95
C GLU A 226 -3.87 4.00 -22.30
N LEU A 227 -4.53 4.85 -21.50
CA LEU A 227 -5.89 4.65 -21.07
C LEU A 227 -6.82 5.06 -22.22
N MET A 228 -7.59 4.10 -22.74
CA MET A 228 -8.48 4.30 -23.88
C MET A 228 -9.88 4.74 -23.45
N ASN A 229 -10.37 4.15 -22.36
CA ASN A 229 -11.70 4.42 -21.83
C ASN A 229 -11.78 4.02 -20.36
N TYR A 230 -12.81 4.46 -19.65
CA TYR A 230 -13.12 3.99 -18.31
C TYR A 230 -14.63 4.05 -18.02
N GLU A 231 -15.05 3.22 -17.07
CA GLU A 231 -16.40 3.23 -16.52
C GLU A 231 -16.34 3.23 -15.00
N LEU A 232 -16.97 4.22 -14.37
CA LEU A 232 -17.02 4.35 -12.91
C LEU A 232 -18.37 3.83 -12.40
N TYR A 233 -18.31 2.90 -11.46
CA TYR A 233 -19.44 2.35 -10.71
C TYR A 233 -19.33 2.77 -9.24
N GLU A 234 -20.32 2.45 -8.45
CA GLU A 234 -20.36 2.83 -7.03
C GLU A 234 -19.23 2.19 -6.21
N ASP A 235 -18.87 0.94 -6.51
CA ASP A 235 -17.90 0.13 -5.77
C ASP A 235 -16.60 -0.16 -6.53
N ARG A 236 -16.56 0.13 -7.84
CA ARG A 236 -15.43 -0.20 -8.71
C ARG A 236 -15.26 0.74 -9.87
N ILE A 237 -14.10 0.69 -10.47
CA ILE A 237 -13.80 1.30 -11.75
C ILE A 237 -13.27 0.26 -12.73
N VAL A 238 -13.70 0.31 -13.98
CA VAL A 238 -13.17 -0.47 -15.09
C VAL A 238 -12.31 0.46 -15.94
N LEU A 239 -11.04 0.10 -16.14
CA LEU A 239 -10.08 0.85 -16.93
C LEU A 239 -9.74 0.06 -18.19
N GLU A 240 -10.03 0.62 -19.36
CA GLU A 240 -9.70 0.02 -20.64
C GLU A 240 -8.42 0.63 -21.20
N PHE A 241 -7.42 -0.22 -21.43
CA PHE A 241 -6.09 0.20 -21.89
C PHE A 241 -5.82 -0.25 -23.33
N SER A 242 -4.82 0.40 -23.94
CA SER A 242 -4.21 -0.07 -25.17
C SER A 242 -3.56 -1.46 -24.98
N ASP A 243 -3.36 -2.19 -26.06
CA ASP A 243 -2.70 -3.51 -26.08
C ASP A 243 -1.26 -3.47 -25.54
N LYS A 244 -0.65 -2.29 -25.44
CA LYS A 244 0.68 -2.10 -24.86
C LYS A 244 0.77 -2.52 -23.39
N LEU A 245 -0.36 -2.56 -22.68
CA LEU A 245 -0.40 -3.06 -21.31
C LEU A 245 -0.03 -4.55 -21.23
N LEU A 246 -0.26 -5.33 -22.30
CA LEU A 246 0.13 -6.75 -22.36
C LEU A 246 1.64 -6.97 -22.26
N ASN A 247 2.47 -5.98 -22.58
CA ASN A 247 3.91 -6.06 -22.38
C ASN A 247 4.31 -6.16 -20.90
N MET A 248 3.36 -5.86 -19.99
CA MET A 248 3.50 -5.93 -18.54
C MET A 248 2.67 -7.10 -17.95
N TYR A 249 2.28 -8.05 -18.80
CA TYR A 249 1.48 -9.20 -18.41
C TYR A 249 2.37 -10.45 -18.43
N ILE A 250 2.60 -11.04 -17.25
CA ILE A 250 3.51 -12.17 -17.05
C ILE A 250 2.75 -13.26 -16.29
N ASP A 251 2.89 -14.50 -16.75
CA ASP A 251 2.31 -15.70 -16.11
C ASP A 251 0.79 -15.61 -15.83
N GLY A 252 0.05 -14.90 -16.68
CA GLY A 252 -1.41 -14.82 -16.58
C GLY A 252 -1.94 -13.65 -15.73
N SER A 253 -1.08 -12.73 -15.29
CA SER A 253 -1.46 -11.52 -14.54
C SER A 253 -0.60 -10.32 -14.90
N LEU A 254 -1.07 -9.11 -14.60
CA LEU A 254 -0.22 -7.91 -14.64
C LEU A 254 0.91 -8.02 -13.62
N VAL A 255 2.07 -7.46 -13.96
CA VAL A 255 3.16 -7.25 -13.02
C VAL A 255 2.61 -6.55 -11.77
N GLU A 256 2.91 -7.10 -10.61
CA GLU A 256 2.28 -6.72 -9.35
C GLU A 256 2.51 -5.25 -9.02
N GLU A 257 3.72 -4.74 -9.27
CA GLU A 257 4.08 -3.35 -9.06
C GLU A 257 3.22 -2.39 -9.89
N VAL A 258 2.97 -2.72 -11.17
CA VAL A 258 2.11 -1.92 -12.05
C VAL A 258 0.65 -1.97 -11.58
N LYS A 259 0.19 -3.16 -11.24
CA LYS A 259 -1.18 -3.37 -10.75
C LYS A 259 -1.45 -2.57 -9.46
N TYR A 260 -0.52 -2.63 -8.50
CA TYR A 260 -0.67 -1.90 -7.24
C TYR A 260 -0.53 -0.38 -7.42
N THR A 261 0.46 0.07 -8.20
CA THR A 261 0.63 1.50 -8.48
C THR A 261 -0.64 2.12 -9.07
N ILE A 262 -1.20 1.53 -10.11
CA ILE A 262 -2.44 2.02 -10.73
C ILE A 262 -3.62 1.82 -9.76
N GLY A 263 -3.77 0.62 -9.24
CA GLY A 263 -4.93 0.23 -8.46
C GLY A 263 -5.11 1.06 -7.19
N TYR A 264 -4.06 1.22 -6.38
CA TYR A 264 -4.13 2.07 -5.18
C TYR A 264 -4.36 3.55 -5.53
N SER A 265 -3.70 4.07 -6.57
CA SER A 265 -3.93 5.46 -7.02
C SER A 265 -5.39 5.72 -7.37
N ILE A 266 -6.01 4.77 -8.04
CA ILE A 266 -7.42 4.85 -8.45
C ILE A 266 -8.35 4.67 -7.26
N CYS A 267 -8.14 3.60 -6.46
CA CYS A 267 -9.02 3.31 -5.33
C CYS A 267 -9.09 4.48 -4.35
N ASP A 268 -7.95 5.04 -3.96
CA ASP A 268 -7.91 6.17 -3.01
C ASP A 268 -8.44 7.48 -3.61
N THR A 269 -8.22 7.72 -4.92
CA THR A 269 -8.71 8.95 -5.56
C THR A 269 -10.23 8.95 -5.75
N PHE A 270 -10.81 7.79 -6.09
CA PHE A 270 -12.23 7.66 -6.42
C PHE A 270 -13.07 7.04 -5.30
N ASN A 271 -12.42 6.64 -4.19
CA ASN A 271 -13.04 5.97 -3.05
C ASN A 271 -13.83 4.71 -3.49
N VAL A 272 -13.18 3.87 -4.28
CA VAL A 272 -13.68 2.56 -4.71
C VAL A 272 -12.79 1.44 -4.18
N ASN A 273 -13.34 0.25 -4.04
CA ASN A 273 -12.62 -0.90 -3.48
C ASN A 273 -12.01 -1.81 -4.55
N LYS A 274 -12.35 -1.58 -5.81
CA LYS A 274 -11.98 -2.49 -6.88
C LYS A 274 -11.61 -1.73 -8.15
N VAL A 275 -10.53 -2.17 -8.78
CA VAL A 275 -10.12 -1.75 -10.12
C VAL A 275 -10.08 -2.98 -11.03
N GLU A 276 -10.78 -2.93 -12.14
CA GLU A 276 -10.72 -3.94 -13.20
C GLU A 276 -9.91 -3.39 -14.38
N PHE A 277 -8.95 -4.18 -14.85
CA PHE A 277 -8.10 -3.86 -16.01
C PHE A 277 -8.64 -4.59 -17.22
N ALA A 278 -8.89 -3.85 -18.31
CA ALA A 278 -9.45 -4.40 -19.54
C ALA A 278 -8.64 -3.98 -20.78
N ILE A 279 -8.68 -4.81 -21.82
CA ILE A 279 -8.18 -4.51 -23.16
C ILE A 279 -9.25 -5.00 -24.15
N ASN A 280 -9.64 -4.13 -25.10
CA ASN A 280 -10.70 -4.44 -26.08
C ASN A 280 -11.96 -4.98 -25.38
N THR A 281 -12.42 -4.29 -24.36
CA THR A 281 -13.60 -4.64 -23.53
C THR A 281 -13.48 -5.98 -22.77
N LYS A 282 -12.35 -6.68 -22.89
CA LYS A 282 -12.11 -7.94 -22.18
C LYS A 282 -11.31 -7.67 -20.91
N LYS A 283 -11.85 -8.06 -19.76
CA LYS A 283 -11.12 -8.04 -18.50
C LYS A 283 -9.91 -8.97 -18.58
N ILE A 284 -8.75 -8.46 -18.17
CA ILE A 284 -7.48 -9.19 -18.12
C ILE A 284 -6.97 -9.41 -16.70
N ASP A 285 -7.26 -8.47 -15.77
CA ASP A 285 -6.85 -8.55 -14.37
C ASP A 285 -7.75 -7.69 -13.48
N GLU A 286 -7.57 -7.78 -12.17
CA GLU A 286 -8.23 -6.90 -11.19
C GLU A 286 -7.38 -6.72 -9.94
N LEU A 287 -7.55 -5.58 -9.27
CA LEU A 287 -7.14 -5.35 -7.89
C LEU A 287 -8.38 -5.18 -7.03
N ILE A 288 -8.46 -5.93 -5.95
CA ILE A 288 -9.47 -5.75 -4.90
C ILE A 288 -8.70 -5.39 -3.63
N LEU A 289 -8.93 -4.21 -3.11
CA LEU A 289 -8.42 -3.86 -1.79
C LEU A 289 -9.23 -4.64 -0.76
N ALA A 290 -8.54 -5.38 0.09
CA ALA A 290 -9.19 -6.11 1.18
C ALA A 290 -9.87 -5.09 2.10
N ASN A 291 -11.19 -5.12 2.10
CA ASN A 291 -12.03 -4.35 3.02
C ASN A 291 -11.92 -4.93 4.42
#